data_49a21c5e8244b4e1b33d0cec64d591d3
#
_entry.id   49a21c5e8244b4e1b33d0cec64d591d3
#
_cell.length_a   1.000
_cell.length_b   1.000
_cell.length_c   1.000
_cell.angle_alpha   90.00
_cell.angle_beta   90.00
_cell.angle_gamma   90.00
#
_symmetry.space_group_name_H-M   'P 1'
#
loop_
_entity.id
_entity.type
_entity.pdbx_description
1 polymer ?
#
loop_
_entity_poly.entity_id
_entity_poly.type
_entity_poly.pdbx_seq_one_letter_code
_entity_poly.pdbx_strand_id
1 'polypeptide(L)'
;MIHAYQEIYLNKAQSTLGDAFDYAINNCSISGRNFVKLFLASSVSRGFENGEPRYISGKSGIELVYEIVSETMGKEIEIAPEDKFGRSPEYWIGWALAYYQWYSSRRFSDVFKVISYDDLERMYYTLHEADISKFVDIVNERVNEHFSDTNLKRIRLAYGYTQSELAKESGVSLRSIQMYEQCNKDINKANAETVYRLAKVLGCTMEDLIENNNQ
;
A
#
# COMPACT_ATOMS: atom_id res chain seq x y z
N MET A 1 11.88 4.18 -10.10
CA MET A 1 10.84 4.06 -9.06
C MET A 1 11.44 3.26 -7.93
N ILE A 2 11.19 3.62 -6.66
CA ILE A 2 11.69 2.85 -5.51
C ILE A 2 10.53 2.00 -5.01
N HIS A 3 10.67 0.68 -5.12
CA HIS A 3 9.68 -0.28 -4.65
C HIS A 3 9.74 -0.45 -3.12
N ALA A 4 8.67 -0.93 -2.51
CA ALA A 4 8.56 -1.08 -1.06
C ALA A 4 9.63 -2.00 -0.47
N TYR A 5 10.01 -3.04 -1.21
CA TYR A 5 11.07 -4.00 -0.85
C TYR A 5 11.73 -4.58 -2.12
N GLN A 6 12.78 -5.38 -1.93
CA GLN A 6 13.54 -5.96 -3.06
C GLN A 6 12.64 -6.89 -3.90
N GLU A 7 12.78 -6.79 -5.22
CA GLU A 7 11.97 -7.54 -6.21
C GLU A 7 12.05 -9.07 -6.03
N ILE A 8 13.16 -9.58 -5.54
CA ILE A 8 13.35 -11.01 -5.27
C ILE A 8 12.26 -11.59 -4.34
N TYR A 9 11.65 -10.77 -3.48
CA TYR A 9 10.59 -11.18 -2.57
C TYR A 9 9.18 -11.04 -3.17
N LEU A 10 9.03 -10.34 -4.31
CA LEU A 10 7.73 -9.99 -4.86
C LEU A 10 6.83 -11.20 -5.11
N ASN A 11 7.32 -12.19 -5.82
CA ASN A 11 6.52 -13.40 -6.14
C ASN A 11 6.03 -14.13 -4.89
N LYS A 12 6.87 -14.17 -3.85
CA LYS A 12 6.48 -14.79 -2.58
C LYS A 12 5.48 -13.94 -1.82
N ALA A 13 5.68 -12.63 -1.75
CA ALA A 13 4.75 -11.70 -1.12
C ALA A 13 3.36 -11.76 -1.79
N GLN A 14 3.32 -11.76 -3.12
CA GLN A 14 2.09 -11.92 -3.88
C GLN A 14 1.35 -13.23 -3.55
N SER A 15 2.06 -14.36 -3.60
CA SER A 15 1.42 -15.64 -3.26
C SER A 15 0.99 -15.69 -1.80
N THR A 16 1.79 -15.18 -0.88
CA THR A 16 1.45 -15.17 0.55
C THR A 16 0.19 -14.35 0.84
N LEU A 17 0.06 -13.15 0.26
CA LEU A 17 -1.15 -12.34 0.46
C LEU A 17 -2.34 -12.90 -0.31
N GLY A 18 -2.13 -13.49 -1.49
CA GLY A 18 -3.15 -14.21 -2.24
C GLY A 18 -3.73 -15.37 -1.44
N ASP A 19 -2.87 -16.24 -0.90
CA ASP A 19 -3.27 -17.37 -0.05
C ASP A 19 -4.00 -16.89 1.21
N ALA A 20 -3.60 -15.75 1.80
CA ALA A 20 -4.26 -15.21 2.99
C ALA A 20 -5.70 -14.76 2.68
N PHE A 21 -5.93 -14.05 1.58
CA PHE A 21 -7.28 -13.66 1.17
C PHE A 21 -8.14 -14.87 0.83
N ASP A 22 -7.60 -15.83 0.06
CA ASP A 22 -8.32 -17.06 -0.29
C ASP A 22 -8.73 -17.85 0.95
N TYR A 23 -7.79 -18.12 1.84
CA TYR A 23 -8.05 -18.90 3.04
C TYR A 23 -9.03 -18.22 4.00
N ALA A 24 -8.88 -16.92 4.24
CA ALA A 24 -9.76 -16.18 5.14
C ALA A 24 -11.22 -16.19 4.65
N ILE A 25 -11.42 -16.06 3.36
CA ILE A 25 -12.77 -15.91 2.79
C ILE A 25 -13.39 -17.27 2.49
N ASN A 26 -12.67 -18.14 1.82
CA ASN A 26 -13.21 -19.42 1.33
C ASN A 26 -13.17 -20.56 2.35
N ASN A 27 -12.21 -20.56 3.29
CA ASN A 27 -12.12 -21.59 4.32
C ASN A 27 -12.71 -21.10 5.66
N CYS A 28 -12.33 -19.89 6.10
CA CYS A 28 -12.78 -19.37 7.38
C CYS A 28 -14.14 -18.65 7.31
N SER A 29 -14.76 -18.54 6.13
CA SER A 29 -16.06 -17.88 5.90
C SER A 29 -16.10 -16.42 6.42
N ILE A 30 -14.97 -15.75 6.43
CA ILE A 30 -14.89 -14.32 6.76
C ILE A 30 -15.20 -13.54 5.48
N SER A 31 -16.24 -12.69 5.50
CA SER A 31 -16.52 -11.89 4.29
C SER A 31 -15.33 -11.00 3.93
N GLY A 32 -15.08 -10.80 2.62
CA GLY A 32 -13.92 -10.03 2.15
C GLY A 32 -13.84 -8.61 2.72
N ARG A 33 -15.00 -7.92 2.85
CA ARG A 33 -15.06 -6.61 3.51
C ARG A 33 -14.61 -6.66 4.98
N ASN A 34 -14.97 -7.72 5.69
CA ASN A 34 -14.55 -7.88 7.08
C ASN A 34 -13.09 -8.27 7.16
N PHE A 35 -12.61 -9.17 6.28
CA PHE A 35 -11.20 -9.54 6.27
C PHE A 35 -10.29 -8.32 6.01
N VAL A 36 -10.63 -7.46 5.07
CA VAL A 36 -9.92 -6.19 4.83
C VAL A 36 -9.85 -5.34 6.11
N LYS A 37 -10.96 -5.20 6.86
CA LYS A 37 -10.95 -4.45 8.13
C LYS A 37 -10.01 -5.05 9.16
N LEU A 38 -10.04 -6.37 9.33
CA LEU A 38 -9.16 -7.08 10.25
C LEU A 38 -7.69 -6.95 9.81
N PHE A 39 -7.41 -7.15 8.54
CA PHE A 39 -6.07 -6.99 7.97
C PHE A 39 -5.51 -5.59 8.22
N LEU A 40 -6.27 -4.53 7.92
CA LEU A 40 -5.85 -3.14 8.15
C LEU A 40 -5.64 -2.79 9.62
N ALA A 41 -6.40 -3.41 10.53
CA ALA A 41 -6.26 -3.20 11.97
C ALA A 41 -5.05 -3.92 12.57
N SER A 42 -4.55 -4.98 11.90
CA SER A 42 -3.48 -5.84 12.43
C SER A 42 -2.07 -5.26 12.25
N SER A 43 -1.11 -5.81 13.00
CA SER A 43 0.31 -5.55 12.79
C SER A 43 0.82 -6.14 11.47
N VAL A 44 0.15 -7.19 10.96
CA VAL A 44 0.51 -7.88 9.71
C VAL A 44 0.50 -6.93 8.52
N SER A 45 -0.54 -6.09 8.38
CA SER A 45 -0.59 -5.11 7.26
C SER A 45 0.58 -4.15 7.30
N ARG A 46 0.91 -3.62 8.47
CA ARG A 46 2.04 -2.68 8.65
C ARG A 46 3.39 -3.33 8.39
N GLY A 47 3.60 -4.54 8.91
CA GLY A 47 4.84 -5.29 8.66
C GLY A 47 5.00 -5.67 7.19
N PHE A 48 3.90 -6.04 6.52
CA PHE A 48 3.89 -6.32 5.08
C PHE A 48 4.25 -5.06 4.26
N GLU A 49 3.65 -3.92 4.57
CA GLU A 49 3.93 -2.61 3.94
C GLU A 49 5.39 -2.19 4.10
N ASN A 50 5.99 -2.48 5.26
CA ASN A 50 7.38 -2.17 5.55
C ASN A 50 8.35 -3.18 4.91
N GLY A 51 7.86 -4.21 4.24
CA GLY A 51 8.69 -5.25 3.63
C GLY A 51 9.40 -6.12 4.67
N GLU A 52 8.81 -6.31 5.85
CA GLU A 52 9.38 -7.17 6.88
C GLU A 52 9.44 -8.62 6.39
N PRO A 53 10.63 -9.26 6.35
CA PRO A 53 10.79 -10.61 5.80
C PRO A 53 9.84 -11.64 6.42
N ARG A 54 9.50 -11.46 7.69
CA ARG A 54 8.55 -12.31 8.42
C ARG A 54 7.19 -12.39 7.72
N TYR A 55 6.70 -11.29 7.17
CA TYR A 55 5.35 -11.18 6.60
C TYR A 55 5.34 -11.37 5.09
N ILE A 56 6.37 -10.86 4.38
CA ILE A 56 6.39 -10.96 2.91
C ILE A 56 6.88 -12.32 2.40
N SER A 57 7.64 -13.09 3.20
CA SER A 57 8.22 -14.38 2.77
C SER A 57 8.39 -15.42 3.85
N GLY A 58 8.39 -15.05 5.12
CA GLY A 58 8.70 -15.95 6.25
C GLY A 58 7.51 -16.74 6.76
N LYS A 59 6.28 -16.33 6.44
CA LYS A 59 5.03 -16.99 6.81
C LYS A 59 4.23 -17.40 5.58
N SER A 60 3.41 -18.43 5.72
CA SER A 60 2.36 -18.77 4.75
C SER A 60 1.18 -17.79 4.88
N GLY A 61 0.33 -17.72 3.85
CA GLY A 61 -0.90 -16.93 3.91
C GLY A 61 -1.82 -17.37 5.06
N ILE A 62 -1.89 -18.67 5.34
CA ILE A 62 -2.68 -19.24 6.45
C ILE A 62 -2.18 -18.72 7.80
N GLU A 63 -0.86 -18.75 8.03
CA GLU A 63 -0.26 -18.21 9.26
C GLU A 63 -0.49 -16.72 9.44
N LEU A 64 -0.55 -15.96 8.31
CA LEU A 64 -0.94 -14.55 8.38
C LEU A 64 -2.37 -14.38 8.87
N VAL A 65 -3.31 -15.22 8.37
CA VAL A 65 -4.71 -15.16 8.81
C VAL A 65 -4.85 -15.51 10.28
N TYR A 66 -4.12 -16.51 10.76
CA TYR A 66 -4.10 -16.86 12.19
C TYR A 66 -3.66 -15.67 13.05
N GLU A 67 -2.58 -14.99 12.65
CA GLU A 67 -2.07 -13.84 13.39
C GLU A 67 -3.06 -12.66 13.33
N ILE A 68 -3.62 -12.36 12.15
CA ILE A 68 -4.63 -11.31 11.97
C ILE A 68 -5.85 -11.55 12.89
N VAL A 69 -6.41 -12.75 12.89
CA VAL A 69 -7.60 -13.06 13.66
C VAL A 69 -7.31 -13.13 15.17
N SER A 70 -6.18 -13.71 15.54
CA SER A 70 -5.74 -13.73 16.94
C SER A 70 -5.57 -12.30 17.49
N GLU A 71 -4.87 -11.43 16.74
CA GLU A 71 -4.62 -10.05 17.15
C GLU A 71 -5.89 -9.19 17.22
N THR A 72 -6.79 -9.34 16.23
CA THR A 72 -7.93 -8.43 16.07
C THR A 72 -9.22 -8.92 16.71
N MET A 73 -9.39 -10.22 16.85
CA MET A 73 -10.62 -10.85 17.41
C MET A 73 -10.38 -11.60 18.72
N GLY A 74 -9.12 -11.79 19.14
CA GLY A 74 -8.78 -12.58 20.33
C GLY A 74 -9.20 -14.03 20.22
N LYS A 75 -9.27 -14.59 19.00
CA LYS A 75 -9.73 -15.97 18.72
C LYS A 75 -8.64 -16.74 17.98
N GLU A 76 -8.59 -18.03 18.22
CA GLU A 76 -7.79 -18.95 17.41
C GLU A 76 -8.67 -19.57 16.32
N ILE A 77 -8.08 -19.78 15.14
CA ILE A 77 -8.71 -20.49 14.03
C ILE A 77 -8.10 -21.89 14.00
N GLU A 78 -8.95 -22.91 14.07
CA GLU A 78 -8.57 -24.33 13.95
C GLU A 78 -9.17 -24.97 12.68
N ILE A 79 -9.29 -24.20 11.59
CA ILE A 79 -9.87 -24.68 10.33
C ILE A 79 -8.73 -25.18 9.45
N ALA A 80 -8.75 -26.47 9.12
CA ALA A 80 -7.80 -27.02 8.16
C ALA A 80 -8.04 -26.41 6.76
N PRO A 81 -6.96 -26.05 6.02
CA PRO A 81 -7.12 -25.61 4.65
C PRO A 81 -7.66 -26.76 3.78
N GLU A 82 -8.62 -26.44 2.93
CA GLU A 82 -9.09 -27.38 1.90
C GLU A 82 -8.25 -27.18 0.64
N ASP A 83 -7.76 -28.29 0.08
CA ASP A 83 -7.10 -28.25 -1.24
C ASP A 83 -8.14 -27.97 -2.32
N LYS A 84 -8.15 -26.75 -2.83
CA LYS A 84 -8.98 -26.37 -3.98
C LYS A 84 -8.14 -26.35 -5.26
N PHE A 85 -8.69 -26.96 -6.31
CA PHE A 85 -8.08 -26.88 -7.63
C PHE A 85 -8.30 -25.49 -8.23
N GLY A 86 -7.22 -24.78 -8.52
CA GLY A 86 -7.26 -23.46 -9.15
C GLY A 86 -7.15 -22.29 -8.14
N ARG A 87 -6.89 -21.11 -8.68
CA ARG A 87 -6.79 -19.87 -7.91
C ARG A 87 -8.14 -19.17 -7.92
N SER A 88 -8.65 -18.84 -6.74
CA SER A 88 -9.92 -18.14 -6.59
C SER A 88 -9.82 -16.65 -6.96
N PRO A 89 -10.96 -15.96 -7.15
CA PRO A 89 -10.99 -14.51 -7.23
C PRO A 89 -10.33 -13.82 -6.04
N GLU A 90 -10.51 -14.36 -4.85
CA GLU A 90 -9.96 -13.85 -3.60
C GLU A 90 -8.43 -13.96 -3.57
N TYR A 91 -7.89 -15.07 -4.08
CA TYR A 91 -6.45 -15.21 -4.27
C TYR A 91 -5.92 -14.11 -5.19
N TRP A 92 -6.56 -13.87 -6.34
CA TRP A 92 -6.14 -12.84 -7.28
C TRP A 92 -6.17 -11.45 -6.63
N ILE A 93 -7.19 -11.16 -5.82
CA ILE A 93 -7.32 -9.88 -5.10
C ILE A 93 -6.10 -9.66 -4.20
N GLY A 94 -5.78 -10.63 -3.34
CA GLY A 94 -4.61 -10.53 -2.46
C GLY A 94 -3.29 -10.41 -3.24
N TRP A 95 -3.16 -11.20 -4.31
CA TRP A 95 -2.00 -11.18 -5.20
C TRP A 95 -1.81 -9.82 -5.89
N ALA A 96 -2.86 -9.22 -6.41
CA ALA A 96 -2.83 -7.92 -7.07
C ALA A 96 -2.57 -6.77 -6.08
N LEU A 97 -3.15 -6.83 -4.88
CA LEU A 97 -2.90 -5.87 -3.81
C LEU A 97 -1.44 -5.88 -3.36
N ALA A 98 -0.82 -7.06 -3.22
CA ALA A 98 0.60 -7.19 -2.86
C ALA A 98 1.50 -6.59 -3.96
N TYR A 99 1.18 -6.83 -5.23
CA TYR A 99 1.89 -6.21 -6.35
C TYR A 99 1.78 -4.69 -6.31
N TYR A 100 0.56 -4.17 -6.16
CA TYR A 100 0.33 -2.72 -6.13
C TYR A 100 1.05 -2.06 -4.95
N GLN A 101 1.02 -2.67 -3.78
CA GLN A 101 1.72 -2.17 -2.60
C GLN A 101 3.23 -2.13 -2.84
N TRP A 102 3.82 -3.21 -3.38
CA TRP A 102 5.23 -3.24 -3.74
C TRP A 102 5.59 -2.17 -4.77
N TYR A 103 4.80 -2.05 -5.83
CA TYR A 103 5.00 -1.10 -6.92
C TYR A 103 4.92 0.35 -6.46
N SER A 104 3.88 0.70 -5.71
CA SER A 104 3.57 2.07 -5.33
C SER A 104 4.20 2.52 -4.01
N SER A 105 4.63 1.57 -3.16
CA SER A 105 5.02 1.80 -1.76
C SER A 105 3.92 2.46 -0.92
N ARG A 106 2.65 2.44 -1.35
CA ARG A 106 1.52 2.99 -0.61
C ARG A 106 1.08 2.05 0.51
N ARG A 107 0.52 2.64 1.56
CA ARG A 107 -0.12 1.87 2.63
C ARG A 107 -1.41 1.24 2.12
N PHE A 108 -1.71 0.04 2.57
CA PHE A 108 -3.01 -0.59 2.27
C PHE A 108 -4.19 0.29 2.71
N SER A 109 -4.06 0.95 3.87
CA SER A 109 -5.07 1.89 4.36
C SER A 109 -5.38 3.02 3.38
N ASP A 110 -4.40 3.52 2.63
CA ASP A 110 -4.60 4.57 1.64
C ASP A 110 -5.17 4.00 0.34
N VAL A 111 -4.77 2.79 -0.04
CA VAL A 111 -5.36 2.08 -1.18
C VAL A 111 -6.85 1.83 -0.94
N PHE A 112 -7.23 1.37 0.26
CA PHE A 112 -8.63 1.10 0.60
C PHE A 112 -9.50 2.35 0.87
N LYS A 113 -8.93 3.55 0.85
CA LYS A 113 -9.72 4.79 0.76
C LYS A 113 -10.30 5.03 -0.63
N VAL A 114 -9.62 4.54 -1.67
CA VAL A 114 -9.97 4.82 -3.07
C VAL A 114 -10.56 3.60 -3.79
N ILE A 115 -10.37 2.41 -3.26
CA ILE A 115 -10.88 1.17 -3.83
C ILE A 115 -11.47 0.29 -2.74
N SER A 116 -12.72 -0.12 -2.90
CA SER A 116 -13.38 -1.03 -1.96
C SER A 116 -13.07 -2.51 -2.30
N TYR A 117 -13.34 -3.42 -1.35
CA TYR A 117 -13.28 -4.86 -1.63
C TYR A 117 -14.20 -5.26 -2.79
N ASP A 118 -15.40 -4.69 -2.86
CA ASP A 118 -16.36 -4.97 -3.94
C ASP A 118 -15.88 -4.45 -5.30
N ASP A 119 -15.09 -3.37 -5.33
CA ASP A 119 -14.44 -2.93 -6.57
C ASP A 119 -13.42 -3.96 -7.03
N LEU A 120 -12.64 -4.52 -6.12
CA LEU A 120 -11.65 -5.56 -6.41
C LEU A 120 -12.31 -6.84 -6.95
N GLU A 121 -13.43 -7.25 -6.36
CA GLU A 121 -14.22 -8.38 -6.89
C GLU A 121 -14.70 -8.12 -8.33
N ARG A 122 -15.21 -6.93 -8.61
CA ARG A 122 -15.62 -6.57 -9.98
C ARG A 122 -14.45 -6.53 -10.95
N MET A 123 -13.30 -6.02 -10.52
CA MET A 123 -12.09 -5.96 -11.33
C MET A 123 -11.54 -7.33 -11.69
N TYR A 124 -11.71 -8.32 -10.84
CA TYR A 124 -11.28 -9.69 -11.13
C TYR A 124 -11.83 -10.15 -12.50
N TYR A 125 -13.12 -10.01 -12.74
CA TYR A 125 -13.76 -10.51 -13.97
C TYR A 125 -13.23 -9.89 -15.25
N THR A 126 -12.60 -8.72 -15.17
CA THR A 126 -12.07 -8.00 -16.34
C THR A 126 -10.54 -8.00 -16.42
N LEU A 127 -9.86 -8.21 -15.29
CA LEU A 127 -8.42 -8.01 -15.19
C LEU A 127 -7.62 -9.27 -14.87
N HIS A 128 -8.23 -10.38 -14.45
CA HIS A 128 -7.49 -11.57 -14.01
C HIS A 128 -6.64 -12.22 -15.12
N GLU A 129 -7.02 -12.04 -16.39
CA GLU A 129 -6.25 -12.49 -17.55
C GLU A 129 -5.42 -11.37 -18.20
N ALA A 130 -5.56 -10.14 -17.71
CA ALA A 130 -4.82 -9.00 -18.25
C ALA A 130 -3.45 -8.84 -17.58
N ASP A 131 -2.58 -8.08 -18.24
CA ASP A 131 -1.33 -7.66 -17.62
C ASP A 131 -1.62 -6.86 -16.35
N ILE A 132 -0.88 -7.12 -15.28
CA ILE A 132 -1.06 -6.50 -13.97
C ILE A 132 -0.90 -4.98 -14.00
N SER A 133 -0.20 -4.44 -15.00
CA SER A 133 -0.07 -2.99 -15.21
C SER A 133 -1.42 -2.29 -15.36
N LYS A 134 -2.42 -2.96 -15.96
CA LYS A 134 -3.79 -2.38 -16.08
C LYS A 134 -4.45 -2.19 -14.72
N PHE A 135 -4.25 -3.11 -13.79
CA PHE A 135 -4.71 -2.93 -12.42
C PHE A 135 -4.02 -1.74 -11.75
N VAL A 136 -2.69 -1.65 -11.92
CA VAL A 136 -1.89 -0.53 -11.41
C VAL A 136 -2.39 0.80 -11.95
N ASP A 137 -2.66 0.90 -13.25
CA ASP A 137 -3.11 2.14 -13.89
C ASP A 137 -4.47 2.59 -13.34
N ILE A 138 -5.44 1.67 -13.22
CA ILE A 138 -6.77 1.97 -12.68
C ILE A 138 -6.70 2.43 -11.21
N VAL A 139 -5.88 1.75 -10.39
CA VAL A 139 -5.76 2.14 -8.99
C VAL A 139 -5.04 3.50 -8.86
N ASN A 140 -4.01 3.74 -9.67
CA ASN A 140 -3.31 5.03 -9.69
C ASN A 140 -4.22 6.18 -10.13
N GLU A 141 -5.09 5.98 -11.13
CA GLU A 141 -6.08 6.96 -11.56
C GLU A 141 -6.97 7.37 -10.38
N ARG A 142 -7.58 6.41 -9.68
CA ARG A 142 -8.43 6.66 -8.50
C ARG A 142 -7.68 7.33 -7.36
N VAL A 143 -6.43 6.92 -7.14
CA VAL A 143 -5.56 7.54 -6.13
C VAL A 143 -5.30 9.01 -6.47
N ASN A 144 -4.98 9.31 -7.74
CA ASN A 144 -4.71 10.67 -8.18
C ASN A 144 -5.97 11.56 -8.13
N GLU A 145 -7.14 10.99 -8.39
CA GLU A 145 -8.43 11.69 -8.26
C GLU A 145 -8.78 11.99 -6.78
N HIS A 146 -8.48 11.05 -5.88
CA HIS A 146 -8.83 11.18 -4.46
C HIS A 146 -7.83 12.02 -3.68
N PHE A 147 -6.54 11.81 -3.93
CA PHE A 147 -5.47 12.58 -3.30
C PHE A 147 -5.04 13.70 -4.26
N SER A 148 -5.56 14.90 -4.03
CA SER A 148 -5.07 16.09 -4.75
C SER A 148 -3.54 16.19 -4.60
N ASP A 149 -2.90 16.78 -5.61
CA ASP A 149 -1.45 16.99 -5.55
C ASP A 149 -1.06 17.72 -4.27
N THR A 150 -0.09 17.16 -3.54
CA THR A 150 0.43 17.79 -2.32
C THR A 150 1.05 19.15 -2.65
N ASN A 151 1.04 20.06 -1.69
CA ASN A 151 1.71 21.35 -1.81
C ASN A 151 3.17 21.18 -2.22
N LEU A 152 3.87 20.21 -1.61
CA LEU A 152 5.26 19.88 -1.97
C LEU A 152 5.38 19.50 -3.46
N LYS A 153 4.53 18.62 -3.97
CA LYS A 153 4.56 18.20 -5.38
C LYS A 153 4.26 19.35 -6.31
N ARG A 154 3.21 20.13 -6.01
CA ARG A 154 2.78 21.28 -6.81
C ARG A 154 3.89 22.33 -6.91
N ILE A 155 4.51 22.70 -5.79
CA ILE A 155 5.57 23.69 -5.74
C ILE A 155 6.82 23.16 -6.44
N ARG A 156 7.23 21.92 -6.20
CA ARG A 156 8.38 21.31 -6.87
C ARG A 156 8.23 21.34 -8.39
N LEU A 157 7.07 20.97 -8.92
CA LEU A 157 6.81 21.00 -10.36
C LEU A 157 6.81 22.42 -10.92
N ALA A 158 6.25 23.38 -10.20
CA ALA A 158 6.24 24.79 -10.59
C ALA A 158 7.67 25.37 -10.73
N TYR A 159 8.59 24.90 -9.90
CA TYR A 159 10.00 25.30 -9.96
C TYR A 159 10.87 24.40 -10.88
N GLY A 160 10.27 23.43 -11.56
CA GLY A 160 10.92 22.58 -12.55
C GLY A 160 11.83 21.50 -11.99
N TYR A 161 11.76 21.19 -10.70
CA TYR A 161 12.58 20.14 -10.09
C TYR A 161 11.98 18.74 -10.32
N THR A 162 12.84 17.78 -10.65
CA THR A 162 12.54 16.36 -10.46
C THR A 162 12.65 16.01 -8.97
N GLN A 163 12.05 14.92 -8.54
CA GLN A 163 12.19 14.42 -7.16
C GLN A 163 13.66 14.15 -6.80
N SER A 164 14.44 13.63 -7.74
CA SER A 164 15.86 13.33 -7.54
C SER A 164 16.70 14.60 -7.39
N GLU A 165 16.45 15.62 -8.17
CA GLU A 165 17.12 16.91 -8.06
C GLU A 165 16.78 17.60 -6.74
N LEU A 166 15.50 17.61 -6.35
CA LEU A 166 15.10 18.17 -5.07
C LEU A 166 15.76 17.41 -3.90
N ALA A 167 15.85 16.09 -3.98
CA ALA A 167 16.54 15.27 -2.96
C ALA A 167 18.02 15.65 -2.84
N LYS A 168 18.69 15.79 -3.97
CA LYS A 168 20.11 16.16 -4.03
C LYS A 168 20.38 17.53 -3.44
N GLU A 169 19.61 18.54 -3.87
CA GLU A 169 19.80 19.91 -3.46
C GLU A 169 19.37 20.18 -2.00
N SER A 170 18.28 19.53 -1.54
CA SER A 170 17.80 19.71 -0.17
C SER A 170 18.53 18.84 0.87
N GLY A 171 19.22 17.78 0.42
CA GLY A 171 19.77 16.75 1.30
C GLY A 171 18.71 15.90 2.01
N VAL A 172 17.45 15.98 1.58
CA VAL A 172 16.36 15.10 2.04
C VAL A 172 16.35 13.86 1.16
N SER A 173 16.17 12.67 1.77
CA SER A 173 16.21 11.44 0.99
C SER A 173 15.11 11.42 -0.09
N LEU A 174 15.45 10.91 -1.28
CA LEU A 174 14.49 10.72 -2.38
C LEU A 174 13.25 9.95 -1.92
N ARG A 175 13.44 8.91 -1.11
CA ARG A 175 12.34 8.13 -0.55
C ARG A 175 11.40 8.99 0.32
N SER A 176 11.96 9.89 1.14
CA SER A 176 11.12 10.77 1.97
C SER A 176 10.29 11.72 1.13
N ILE A 177 10.87 12.31 0.08
CA ILE A 177 10.15 13.18 -0.86
C ILE A 177 9.02 12.41 -1.54
N GLN A 178 9.31 11.22 -2.05
CA GLN A 178 8.30 10.35 -2.66
C GLN A 178 7.16 10.03 -1.69
N MET A 179 7.49 9.68 -0.45
CA MET A 179 6.47 9.36 0.56
C MET A 179 5.60 10.56 0.92
N TYR A 180 6.16 11.78 0.98
CA TYR A 180 5.38 13.00 1.21
C TYR A 180 4.47 13.31 0.02
N GLU A 181 4.98 13.26 -1.21
CA GLU A 181 4.21 13.54 -2.41
C GLU A 181 3.13 12.50 -2.73
N GLN A 182 3.32 11.28 -2.25
CA GLN A 182 2.33 10.20 -2.37
C GLN A 182 1.34 10.13 -1.19
N CYS A 183 1.38 11.10 -0.26
CA CYS A 183 0.61 11.10 0.97
C CYS A 183 0.83 9.86 1.87
N ASN A 184 1.89 9.08 1.63
CA ASN A 184 2.26 7.92 2.45
C ASN A 184 2.91 8.34 3.78
N LYS A 185 3.36 9.59 3.85
CA LYS A 185 3.89 10.22 5.05
C LYS A 185 3.37 11.64 5.13
N ASP A 186 2.81 11.99 6.26
CA ASP A 186 2.28 13.32 6.52
C ASP A 186 3.43 14.33 6.68
N ILE A 187 3.53 15.30 5.76
CA ILE A 187 4.55 16.34 5.82
C ILE A 187 4.37 17.24 7.04
N ASN A 188 3.15 17.40 7.55
CA ASN A 188 2.85 18.19 8.74
C ASN A 188 3.47 17.59 10.02
N LYS A 189 3.80 16.28 9.98
CA LYS A 189 4.50 15.56 11.05
C LYS A 189 6.01 15.39 10.77
N ALA A 190 6.50 16.02 9.73
CA ALA A 190 7.92 15.96 9.42
C ALA A 190 8.73 16.77 10.45
N ASN A 191 9.99 16.38 10.61
CA ASN A 191 10.93 17.20 11.37
C ASN A 191 11.04 18.60 10.73
N ALA A 192 10.99 19.64 11.54
CA ALA A 192 11.06 21.03 11.09
C ALA A 192 12.30 21.30 10.21
N GLU A 193 13.43 20.66 10.50
CA GLU A 193 14.64 20.76 9.69
C GLU A 193 14.42 20.23 8.25
N THR A 194 13.67 19.13 8.12
CA THR A 194 13.33 18.55 6.81
C THR A 194 12.47 19.51 5.99
N VAL A 195 11.43 20.08 6.61
CA VAL A 195 10.53 21.03 5.92
C VAL A 195 11.31 22.31 5.55
N TYR A 196 12.14 22.83 6.44
CA TYR A 196 12.99 23.98 6.20
C TYR A 196 13.93 23.78 5.01
N ARG A 197 14.61 22.64 4.93
CA ARG A 197 15.52 22.32 3.81
C ARG A 197 14.79 22.27 2.47
N LEU A 198 13.61 21.66 2.44
CA LEU A 198 12.77 21.61 1.23
C LEU A 198 12.31 23.03 0.83
N ALA A 199 11.78 23.80 1.78
CA ALA A 199 11.32 25.17 1.56
C ALA A 199 12.45 26.07 1.02
N LYS A 200 13.65 25.96 1.60
CA LYS A 200 14.82 26.72 1.19
C LYS A 200 15.22 26.46 -0.27
N VAL A 201 15.22 25.20 -0.71
CA VAL A 201 15.55 24.85 -2.11
C VAL A 201 14.46 25.29 -3.07
N LEU A 202 13.20 25.16 -2.64
CA LEU A 202 12.04 25.54 -3.44
C LEU A 202 11.74 27.03 -3.41
N GLY A 203 12.49 27.84 -2.65
CA GLY A 203 12.29 29.29 -2.57
C GLY A 203 10.93 29.71 -2.02
N CYS A 204 10.32 28.87 -1.17
CA CYS A 204 9.03 29.10 -0.54
C CYS A 204 9.13 29.09 0.99
N THR A 205 8.03 29.39 1.68
CA THR A 205 7.97 29.28 3.14
C THR A 205 7.69 27.85 3.59
N MET A 206 7.94 27.54 4.87
CA MET A 206 7.58 26.20 5.42
C MET A 206 6.05 26.02 5.42
N GLU A 207 5.33 27.09 5.66
CA GLU A 207 3.87 27.14 5.68
C GLU A 207 3.27 26.78 4.31
N ASP A 208 3.94 27.15 3.21
CA ASP A 208 3.51 26.80 1.85
C ASP A 208 3.57 25.28 1.58
N LEU A 209 4.44 24.55 2.29
CA LEU A 209 4.59 23.11 2.16
C LEU A 209 3.64 22.32 3.07
N ILE A 210 3.09 22.96 4.10
CA ILE A 210 2.16 22.32 5.04
C ILE A 210 0.81 22.11 4.37
N GLU A 211 0.27 20.90 4.52
CA GLU A 211 -1.06 20.58 4.01
C GLU A 211 -2.13 21.12 4.98
N ASN A 212 -2.97 22.00 4.47
CA ASN A 212 -4.16 22.44 5.21
C ASN A 212 -5.20 21.33 5.14
N ASN A 213 -5.30 20.51 6.18
CA ASN A 213 -6.39 19.55 6.37
C ASN A 213 -7.69 20.30 6.64
N ASN A 214 -8.25 20.97 5.65
CA ASN A 214 -9.66 21.35 5.69
C ASN A 214 -10.46 20.09 5.35
N GLN A 215 -10.86 19.38 6.40
CA GLN A 215 -12.01 18.46 6.37
C GLN A 215 -13.30 19.25 6.31
#